data_684b3f311e73967419d05fb5bbc5c1f7
#
_entry.id   684b3f311e73967419d05fb5bbc5c1f7
#
_cell.length_a   1.000
_cell.length_b   1.000
_cell.length_c   1.000
_cell.angle_alpha   90.00
_cell.angle_beta   90.00
_cell.angle_gamma   90.00
#
_symmetry.space_group_name_H-M   'P 1'
#
loop_
_entity.id
_entity.type
_entity.pdbx_description
1 polymer ?
#
loop_
_entity_poly.entity_id
_entity_poly.type
_entity_poly.pdbx_seq_one_letter_code
_entity_poly.pdbx_strand_id
1 'polypeptide(L)'
;MVLHPHELRAFGVSSRGPQLLKPTRAGLTRAAQLIRSGGVIAFPTDTVYGLGAAADDEVATRRVFHIKGRPVGLPLILMVAAESQLEGFVHVDSRSEAMMRRWWPGPLTLILHAKGGGTLGVRIPKHKVALELLRAAGPLMTTSANLHGRDPAMTAREAELPGVMAVLDGGAAPGGMASTVLDLTGPEPHVLREGAITTPELLGPPPLRSG
;
A
#
# COMPACT_ATOMS: atom_id res chain seq x y z
N MET A 1 -0.93 19.57 11.85
CA MET A 1 -0.10 19.61 13.08
C MET A 1 1.19 18.88 12.73
N VAL A 2 2.32 19.58 12.66
CA VAL A 2 3.63 19.00 12.37
C VAL A 2 4.17 18.43 13.69
N LEU A 3 4.62 17.16 13.68
CA LEU A 3 5.22 16.54 14.85
C LEU A 3 6.45 17.34 15.32
N HIS A 4 6.54 17.62 16.62
CA HIS A 4 7.70 18.27 17.21
C HIS A 4 8.91 17.29 17.25
N PRO A 5 10.16 17.78 17.18
CA PRO A 5 11.37 16.94 17.14
C PRO A 5 11.50 15.92 18.29
N HIS A 6 10.89 16.21 19.48
CA HIS A 6 10.90 15.28 20.61
C HIS A 6 9.90 14.12 20.44
N GLU A 7 8.79 14.33 19.73
CA GLU A 7 7.82 13.28 19.41
C GLU A 7 8.39 12.31 18.39
N LEU A 8 9.16 12.81 17.41
CA LEU A 8 9.86 11.98 16.42
C LEU A 8 10.89 11.02 17.08
N ARG A 9 11.55 11.45 18.15
CA ARG A 9 12.49 10.59 18.91
C ARG A 9 11.79 9.46 19.66
N ALA A 10 10.59 9.69 20.18
CA ALA A 10 9.78 8.67 20.84
C ALA A 10 9.38 7.54 19.88
N PHE A 11 9.37 7.80 18.56
CA PHE A 11 9.09 6.84 17.51
C PHE A 11 10.34 6.21 16.87
N GLY A 12 11.53 6.41 17.43
CA GLY A 12 12.78 5.85 16.90
C GLY A 12 13.25 6.50 15.58
N VAL A 13 12.68 7.66 15.22
CA VAL A 13 13.04 8.38 14.01
C VAL A 13 14.34 9.14 14.24
N SER A 14 15.34 8.89 13.38
CA SER A 14 16.62 9.60 13.40
C SER A 14 16.39 11.09 13.09
N SER A 15 17.10 11.97 13.80
CA SER A 15 17.18 13.39 13.48
C SER A 15 17.82 13.69 12.10
N ARG A 16 18.35 12.65 11.43
CA ARG A 16 19.00 12.72 10.10
C ARG A 16 18.07 12.41 8.92
N GLY A 17 16.76 12.33 9.13
CA GLY A 17 15.80 11.91 8.09
C GLY A 17 15.77 10.38 7.88
N PRO A 18 14.93 9.89 6.93
CA PRO A 18 14.80 8.47 6.64
C PRO A 18 16.08 7.88 6.03
N GLN A 19 16.32 6.58 6.25
CA GLN A 19 17.40 5.86 5.57
C GLN A 19 17.01 5.66 4.09
N LEU A 20 17.82 6.10 3.14
CA LEU A 20 17.62 5.75 1.73
C LEU A 20 18.24 4.38 1.46
N LEU A 21 17.41 3.40 1.09
CA LEU A 21 17.82 2.01 0.85
C LEU A 21 17.71 1.68 -0.64
N LYS A 22 18.76 1.09 -1.20
CA LYS A 22 18.72 0.54 -2.57
C LYS A 22 17.88 -0.74 -2.60
N PRO A 23 17.22 -1.10 -3.72
CA PRO A 23 16.38 -2.29 -3.84
C PRO A 23 17.23 -3.55 -4.10
N THR A 24 18.27 -3.73 -3.30
CA THR A 24 19.12 -4.92 -3.27
C THR A 24 18.62 -5.88 -2.19
N ARG A 25 19.10 -7.13 -2.21
CA ARG A 25 18.78 -8.10 -1.15
C ARG A 25 19.06 -7.55 0.27
N ALA A 26 20.19 -6.86 0.46
CA ALA A 26 20.54 -6.23 1.73
C ALA A 26 19.56 -5.11 2.12
N GLY A 27 19.22 -4.22 1.17
CA GLY A 27 18.25 -3.14 1.40
C GLY A 27 16.85 -3.66 1.70
N LEU A 28 16.38 -4.68 0.99
CA LEU A 28 15.08 -5.34 1.26
C LEU A 28 15.06 -6.01 2.63
N THR A 29 16.14 -6.72 2.99
CA THR A 29 16.29 -7.31 4.33
C THR A 29 16.24 -6.24 5.42
N ARG A 30 16.96 -5.12 5.21
CA ARG A 30 16.95 -3.99 6.14
C ARG A 30 15.58 -3.35 6.27
N ALA A 31 14.89 -3.10 5.15
CA ALA A 31 13.52 -2.57 5.13
C ALA A 31 12.56 -3.49 5.90
N ALA A 32 12.61 -4.80 5.67
CA ALA A 32 11.79 -5.77 6.38
C ALA A 32 12.10 -5.82 7.89
N GLN A 33 13.36 -5.68 8.29
CA GLN A 33 13.74 -5.57 9.71
C GLN A 33 13.14 -4.32 10.36
N LEU A 34 13.22 -3.17 9.68
CA LEU A 34 12.64 -1.92 10.18
C LEU A 34 11.12 -2.03 10.35
N ILE A 35 10.41 -2.65 9.39
CA ILE A 35 8.97 -2.91 9.49
C ILE A 35 8.67 -3.79 10.71
N ARG A 36 9.38 -4.93 10.88
CA ARG A 36 9.18 -5.83 12.03
C ARG A 36 9.50 -5.19 13.38
N SER A 37 10.33 -4.13 13.41
CA SER A 37 10.58 -3.34 14.63
C SER A 37 9.55 -2.22 14.86
N GLY A 38 8.40 -2.25 14.17
CA GLY A 38 7.32 -1.27 14.29
C GLY A 38 7.56 0.01 13.48
N GLY A 39 8.49 -0.03 12.52
CA GLY A 39 8.78 1.11 11.66
C GLY A 39 7.79 1.29 10.53
N VAL A 40 7.69 2.54 10.06
CA VAL A 40 6.98 2.88 8.83
C VAL A 40 8.01 3.17 7.74
N ILE A 41 7.85 2.58 6.57
CA ILE A 41 8.73 2.83 5.42
C ILE A 41 7.94 3.29 4.20
N ALA A 42 8.64 3.96 3.29
CA ALA A 42 8.12 4.26 1.96
C ALA A 42 8.77 3.33 0.93
N PHE A 43 8.00 2.95 -0.10
CA PHE A 43 8.44 2.01 -1.14
C PHE A 43 7.69 2.24 -2.46
N PRO A 44 8.32 1.97 -3.61
CA PRO A 44 7.69 2.15 -4.91
C PRO A 44 6.62 1.10 -5.19
N THR A 45 5.58 1.49 -5.93
CA THR A 45 4.58 0.57 -6.50
C THR A 45 4.40 0.83 -7.99
N ASP A 46 3.53 0.08 -8.63
CA ASP A 46 3.13 0.26 -10.03
C ASP A 46 2.25 1.51 -10.27
N THR A 47 1.87 2.21 -9.21
CA THR A 47 1.06 3.44 -9.28
C THR A 47 1.83 4.65 -8.78
N VAL A 48 2.08 4.72 -7.47
CA VAL A 48 2.77 5.80 -6.76
C VAL A 48 3.61 5.19 -5.64
N TYR A 49 4.49 5.95 -4.99
CA TYR A 49 5.12 5.47 -3.76
C TYR A 49 4.07 5.21 -2.67
N GLY A 50 4.19 4.05 -2.03
CA GLY A 50 3.39 3.67 -0.87
C GLY A 50 4.12 3.96 0.44
N LEU A 51 3.35 4.23 1.48
CA LEU A 51 3.77 4.32 2.87
C LEU A 51 3.16 3.15 3.61
N GLY A 52 3.94 2.35 4.33
CA GLY A 52 3.42 1.12 4.94
C GLY A 52 4.06 0.74 6.25
N ALA A 53 3.29 0.00 7.05
CA ALA A 53 3.64 -0.62 8.31
C ALA A 53 3.15 -2.07 8.34
N ALA A 54 3.69 -2.91 9.23
CA ALA A 54 3.22 -4.28 9.42
C ALA A 54 1.72 -4.32 9.72
N ALA A 55 0.99 -5.21 9.06
CA ALA A 55 -0.47 -5.27 9.15
C ALA A 55 -0.98 -5.74 10.52
N ASP A 56 -0.17 -6.50 11.24
CA ASP A 56 -0.41 -7.03 12.58
C ASP A 56 0.07 -6.10 13.71
N ASP A 57 0.69 -4.96 13.37
CA ASP A 57 1.14 -3.94 14.34
C ASP A 57 0.23 -2.69 14.29
N GLU A 58 -0.76 -2.65 15.18
CA GLU A 58 -1.66 -1.51 15.28
C GLU A 58 -0.93 -0.20 15.66
N VAL A 59 0.14 -0.27 16.45
CA VAL A 59 0.89 0.92 16.86
C VAL A 59 1.61 1.50 15.65
N ALA A 60 2.27 0.66 14.85
CA ALA A 60 2.92 1.06 13.60
C ALA A 60 1.89 1.57 12.58
N THR A 61 0.72 0.93 12.50
CA THR A 61 -0.39 1.38 11.64
C THR A 61 -0.89 2.77 12.05
N ARG A 62 -1.05 3.06 13.34
CA ARG A 62 -1.38 4.42 13.82
C ARG A 62 -0.33 5.45 13.47
N ARG A 63 0.96 5.08 13.43
CA ARG A 63 2.05 5.98 12.96
C ARG A 63 1.88 6.41 11.51
N VAL A 64 1.34 5.54 10.64
CA VAL A 64 1.04 5.89 9.23
C VAL A 64 0.09 7.08 9.16
N PHE A 65 -0.98 7.09 9.97
CA PHE A 65 -1.92 8.24 10.04
C PHE A 65 -1.23 9.51 10.53
N HIS A 66 -0.39 9.40 11.57
CA HIS A 66 0.37 10.53 12.12
C HIS A 66 1.33 11.14 11.08
N ILE A 67 2.12 10.32 10.40
CA ILE A 67 3.07 10.77 9.35
C ILE A 67 2.34 11.53 8.25
N LYS A 68 1.17 11.04 7.83
CA LYS A 68 0.38 11.72 6.79
C LYS A 68 -0.35 12.97 7.26
N GLY A 69 -0.47 13.22 8.57
CA GLY A 69 -1.43 14.20 9.09
C GLY A 69 -2.87 13.87 8.70
N ARG A 70 -3.21 12.57 8.62
CA ARG A 70 -4.50 12.06 8.15
C ARG A 70 -5.40 11.74 9.36
N PRO A 71 -6.70 12.07 9.31
CA PRO A 71 -7.63 11.66 10.36
C PRO A 71 -7.61 10.13 10.55
N VAL A 72 -7.58 9.70 11.81
CA VAL A 72 -7.70 8.28 12.17
C VAL A 72 -9.10 7.81 11.74
N GLY A 73 -9.17 6.66 11.09
CA GLY A 73 -10.43 6.09 10.59
C GLY A 73 -10.62 6.18 9.06
N LEU A 74 -9.82 6.97 8.35
CA LEU A 74 -9.79 6.87 6.90
C LEU A 74 -9.12 5.54 6.48
N PRO A 75 -9.69 4.76 5.54
CA PRO A 75 -9.23 3.41 5.28
C PRO A 75 -7.79 3.36 4.75
N LEU A 76 -6.98 2.44 5.30
CA LEU A 76 -5.73 1.98 4.71
C LEU A 76 -6.02 0.77 3.82
N ILE A 77 -5.06 0.44 2.96
CA ILE A 77 -5.13 -0.70 2.04
C ILE A 77 -4.15 -1.75 2.53
N LEU A 78 -4.61 -2.99 2.67
CA LEU A 78 -3.74 -4.13 2.90
C LEU A 78 -3.05 -4.50 1.59
N MET A 79 -1.73 -4.34 1.53
CA MET A 79 -0.93 -4.86 0.42
C MET A 79 -0.31 -6.20 0.78
N VAL A 80 -0.40 -7.15 -0.15
CA VAL A 80 0.14 -8.51 -0.02
C VAL A 80 0.93 -8.90 -1.26
N ALA A 81 1.80 -9.91 -1.13
CA ALA A 81 2.59 -10.44 -2.24
C ALA A 81 1.91 -11.59 -2.99
N ALA A 82 0.92 -12.23 -2.37
CA ALA A 82 0.17 -13.36 -2.92
C ALA A 82 -1.23 -13.42 -2.29
N GLU A 83 -2.18 -14.00 -3.01
CA GLU A 83 -3.58 -14.16 -2.56
C GLU A 83 -3.69 -14.99 -1.27
N SER A 84 -2.82 -15.99 -1.08
CA SER A 84 -2.78 -16.80 0.13
C SER A 84 -2.57 -16.00 1.42
N GLN A 85 -1.95 -14.81 1.33
CA GLN A 85 -1.78 -13.93 2.48
C GLN A 85 -3.07 -13.19 2.89
N LEU A 86 -4.13 -13.26 2.09
CA LEU A 86 -5.43 -12.66 2.39
C LEU A 86 -6.28 -13.50 3.36
N GLU A 87 -5.98 -14.79 3.49
CA GLU A 87 -6.79 -15.76 4.24
C GLU A 87 -7.09 -15.33 5.69
N GLY A 88 -6.15 -14.68 6.35
CA GLY A 88 -6.33 -14.15 7.71
C GLY A 88 -7.14 -12.86 7.82
N PHE A 89 -7.38 -12.14 6.72
CA PHE A 89 -7.85 -10.76 6.74
C PHE A 89 -9.25 -10.56 6.16
N VAL A 90 -9.57 -11.22 5.04
CA VAL A 90 -10.81 -10.97 4.31
C VAL A 90 -11.50 -12.26 3.87
N HIS A 91 -12.80 -12.15 3.57
CA HIS A 91 -13.56 -13.20 2.90
C HIS A 91 -13.41 -13.02 1.39
N VAL A 92 -12.99 -14.07 0.70
CA VAL A 92 -12.83 -14.11 -0.76
C VAL A 92 -13.94 -14.98 -1.32
N ASP A 93 -14.70 -14.45 -2.28
CA ASP A 93 -15.76 -15.14 -3.02
C ASP A 93 -15.39 -15.29 -4.50
N SER A 94 -16.22 -15.97 -5.29
CA SER A 94 -15.97 -16.20 -6.72
C SER A 94 -15.88 -14.92 -7.55
N ARG A 95 -16.58 -13.83 -7.16
CA ARG A 95 -16.49 -12.53 -7.85
C ARG A 95 -15.14 -11.87 -7.59
N SER A 96 -14.72 -11.82 -6.34
CA SER A 96 -13.40 -11.27 -5.97
C SER A 96 -12.26 -12.07 -6.59
N GLU A 97 -12.35 -13.42 -6.59
CA GLU A 97 -11.38 -14.26 -7.31
C GLU A 97 -11.31 -13.96 -8.81
N ALA A 98 -12.44 -13.74 -9.47
CA ALA A 98 -12.45 -13.39 -10.90
C ALA A 98 -11.76 -12.05 -11.16
N MET A 99 -11.98 -11.04 -10.31
CA MET A 99 -11.29 -9.75 -10.40
C MET A 99 -9.81 -9.87 -10.09
N MET A 100 -9.41 -10.64 -9.07
CA MET A 100 -8.01 -10.93 -8.75
C MET A 100 -7.29 -11.57 -9.94
N ARG A 101 -7.82 -12.66 -10.50
CA ARG A 101 -7.24 -13.34 -11.68
C ARG A 101 -7.08 -12.43 -12.88
N ARG A 102 -7.96 -11.46 -13.08
CA ARG A 102 -7.94 -10.56 -14.23
C ARG A 102 -6.94 -9.41 -14.06
N TRP A 103 -6.82 -8.88 -12.84
CA TRP A 103 -6.19 -7.58 -12.60
C TRP A 103 -4.99 -7.61 -11.66
N TRP A 104 -4.73 -8.72 -10.97
CA TRP A 104 -3.59 -8.83 -10.08
C TRP A 104 -2.50 -9.76 -10.62
N PRO A 105 -1.23 -9.39 -10.36
CA PRO A 105 -0.75 -8.15 -9.76
C PRO A 105 -1.08 -6.93 -10.63
N GLY A 106 -1.53 -5.81 -10.01
CA GLY A 106 -1.89 -4.62 -10.78
C GLY A 106 -2.52 -3.48 -9.98
N PRO A 107 -2.99 -2.44 -10.70
CA PRO A 107 -3.47 -1.21 -10.09
C PRO A 107 -4.95 -1.26 -9.69
N LEU A 108 -5.44 -2.42 -9.24
CA LEU A 108 -6.79 -2.61 -8.71
C LEU A 108 -6.76 -2.84 -7.20
N THR A 109 -7.51 -2.05 -6.46
CA THR A 109 -7.82 -2.28 -5.04
C THR A 109 -9.24 -2.80 -4.93
N LEU A 110 -9.42 -3.94 -4.27
CA LEU A 110 -10.74 -4.52 -3.98
C LEU A 110 -11.12 -4.23 -2.53
N ILE A 111 -12.34 -3.73 -2.30
CA ILE A 111 -12.92 -3.65 -0.96
C ILE A 111 -13.73 -4.93 -0.74
N LEU A 112 -13.34 -5.67 0.29
CA LEU A 112 -13.93 -6.97 0.66
C LEU A 112 -14.38 -6.95 2.12
N HIS A 113 -15.27 -7.88 2.49
CA HIS A 113 -15.64 -8.09 3.89
C HIS A 113 -14.43 -8.58 4.69
N ALA A 114 -14.08 -7.84 5.75
CA ALA A 114 -13.00 -8.21 6.66
C ALA A 114 -13.45 -9.30 7.64
N LYS A 115 -12.57 -10.25 7.95
CA LYS A 115 -12.86 -11.33 8.93
C LYS A 115 -13.06 -10.79 10.34
N GLY A 116 -12.47 -9.65 10.66
CA GLY A 116 -12.67 -8.93 11.93
C GLY A 116 -13.92 -8.03 11.97
N GLY A 117 -14.77 -8.10 10.94
CA GLY A 117 -15.93 -7.22 10.77
C GLY A 117 -15.62 -5.96 9.95
N GLY A 118 -16.67 -5.39 9.34
CA GLY A 118 -16.53 -4.25 8.43
C GLY A 118 -15.90 -4.64 7.08
N THR A 119 -15.17 -3.71 6.49
CA THR A 119 -14.57 -3.87 5.15
C THR A 119 -13.09 -3.51 5.15
N LEU A 120 -12.33 -4.11 4.24
CA LEU A 120 -10.91 -3.86 4.07
C LEU A 120 -10.54 -3.78 2.58
N GLY A 121 -9.82 -2.73 2.21
CA GLY A 121 -9.21 -2.62 0.89
C GLY A 121 -7.99 -3.51 0.78
N VAL A 122 -7.90 -4.33 -0.27
CA VAL A 122 -6.79 -5.27 -0.48
C VAL A 122 -6.22 -5.12 -1.88
N ARG A 123 -4.88 -5.34 -2.04
CA ARG A 123 -4.20 -5.23 -3.34
C ARG A 123 -2.92 -6.05 -3.41
N ILE A 124 -2.62 -6.61 -4.59
CA ILE A 124 -1.29 -7.12 -4.97
C ILE A 124 -0.70 -6.15 -6.01
N PRO A 125 0.35 -5.38 -5.68
CA PRO A 125 0.93 -4.40 -6.60
C PRO A 125 1.76 -5.09 -7.70
N LYS A 126 1.74 -4.56 -8.94
CA LYS A 126 2.56 -5.03 -10.05
C LYS A 126 3.93 -4.33 -10.06
N HIS A 127 4.69 -4.48 -8.99
CA HIS A 127 6.02 -3.87 -8.87
C HIS A 127 7.00 -4.81 -8.18
N LYS A 128 8.11 -5.13 -8.85
CA LYS A 128 9.09 -6.12 -8.37
C LYS A 128 9.56 -5.83 -6.94
N VAL A 129 10.00 -4.60 -6.68
CA VAL A 129 10.54 -4.19 -5.37
C VAL A 129 9.47 -4.29 -4.29
N ALA A 130 8.23 -3.86 -4.57
CA ALA A 130 7.11 -3.99 -3.63
C ALA A 130 6.81 -5.46 -3.30
N LEU A 131 6.74 -6.33 -4.31
CA LEU A 131 6.48 -7.75 -4.11
C LEU A 131 7.61 -8.44 -3.31
N GLU A 132 8.87 -8.12 -3.58
CA GLU A 132 10.01 -8.64 -2.82
C GLU A 132 9.98 -8.17 -1.36
N LEU A 133 9.64 -6.89 -1.12
CA LEU A 133 9.44 -6.36 0.23
C LEU A 133 8.31 -7.08 0.97
N LEU A 134 7.14 -7.22 0.34
CA LEU A 134 5.96 -7.88 0.92
C LEU A 134 6.21 -9.37 1.22
N ARG A 135 7.03 -10.06 0.40
CA ARG A 135 7.47 -11.42 0.71
C ARG A 135 8.40 -11.48 1.92
N ALA A 136 9.28 -10.48 2.06
CA ALA A 136 10.26 -10.43 3.16
C ALA A 136 9.67 -9.92 4.49
N ALA A 137 8.73 -8.97 4.43
CA ALA A 137 8.16 -8.32 5.61
C ALA A 137 6.81 -8.90 6.05
N GLY A 138 6.07 -9.54 5.15
CA GLY A 138 4.67 -9.92 5.34
C GLY A 138 3.69 -8.84 4.82
N PRO A 139 2.39 -9.02 5.04
CA PRO A 139 1.34 -8.06 4.70
C PRO A 139 1.57 -6.69 5.34
N LEU A 140 1.29 -5.62 4.60
CA LEU A 140 1.45 -4.24 5.07
C LEU A 140 0.14 -3.46 4.97
N MET A 141 -0.21 -2.72 6.03
CA MET A 141 -1.22 -1.66 5.96
C MET A 141 -0.61 -0.43 5.31
N THR A 142 -1.18 0.01 4.19
CA THR A 142 -0.55 0.99 3.30
C THR A 142 -1.47 2.12 2.89
N THR A 143 -0.84 3.22 2.48
CA THR A 143 -1.47 4.35 1.80
C THR A 143 -0.43 5.00 0.87
N SER A 144 -0.80 6.00 0.05
CA SER A 144 0.18 6.76 -0.75
C SER A 144 1.16 7.54 0.13
N ALA A 145 2.43 7.63 -0.30
CA ALA A 145 3.48 8.36 0.41
C ALA A 145 3.41 9.86 0.10
N ASN A 146 2.51 10.57 0.78
CA ASN A 146 2.33 12.03 0.72
C ASN A 146 1.68 12.53 2.00
N LEU A 147 1.83 13.79 2.33
CA LEU A 147 1.00 14.44 3.32
C LEU A 147 -0.45 14.50 2.83
N HIS A 148 -1.40 14.44 3.77
CA HIS A 148 -2.83 14.46 3.45
C HIS A 148 -3.20 15.71 2.60
N GLY A 149 -3.91 15.50 1.49
CA GLY A 149 -4.28 16.58 0.56
C GLY A 149 -3.18 17.06 -0.38
N ARG A 150 -1.99 16.45 -0.36
CA ARG A 150 -0.91 16.72 -1.33
C ARG A 150 -0.86 15.63 -2.39
N ASP A 151 -0.18 15.91 -3.51
CA ASP A 151 0.05 14.94 -4.57
C ASP A 151 0.85 13.74 -4.06
N PRO A 152 0.56 12.52 -4.55
CA PRO A 152 1.33 11.34 -4.22
C PRO A 152 2.78 11.43 -4.68
N ALA A 153 3.71 10.92 -3.88
CA ALA A 153 5.12 10.83 -4.24
C ALA A 153 5.34 9.89 -5.44
N MET A 154 6.09 10.37 -6.41
CA MET A 154 6.50 9.61 -7.61
C MET A 154 7.94 9.12 -7.54
N THR A 155 8.74 9.70 -6.66
CA THR A 155 10.16 9.39 -6.47
C THR A 155 10.47 9.09 -5.01
N ALA A 156 11.61 8.42 -4.77
CA ALA A 156 12.08 8.17 -3.41
C ALA A 156 12.25 9.47 -2.60
N ARG A 157 12.77 10.52 -3.25
CA ARG A 157 12.98 11.83 -2.63
C ARG A 157 11.67 12.49 -2.17
N GLU A 158 10.62 12.40 -2.99
CA GLU A 158 9.31 12.96 -2.63
C GLU A 158 8.65 12.14 -1.50
N ALA A 159 9.04 10.86 -1.35
CA ALA A 159 8.54 9.97 -0.31
C ALA A 159 9.29 10.11 1.03
N GLU A 160 10.29 10.99 1.14
CA GLU A 160 11.03 11.29 2.38
C GLU A 160 10.19 12.15 3.33
N LEU A 161 9.18 11.55 3.95
CA LEU A 161 8.32 12.24 4.91
C LEU A 161 8.91 12.18 6.34
N PRO A 162 8.69 13.22 7.16
CA PRO A 162 9.05 13.20 8.58
C PRO A 162 8.34 12.03 9.29
N GLY A 163 9.10 11.21 10.02
CA GLY A 163 8.55 10.03 10.72
C GLY A 163 8.73 8.71 9.95
N VAL A 164 9.05 8.75 8.67
CA VAL A 164 9.44 7.56 7.88
C VAL A 164 10.83 7.10 8.30
N MET A 165 11.00 5.81 8.61
CA MET A 165 12.29 5.26 9.04
C MET A 165 13.23 4.98 7.86
N ALA A 166 12.68 4.57 6.73
CA ALA A 166 13.44 4.33 5.50
C ALA A 166 12.58 4.54 4.25
N VAL A 167 13.24 4.88 3.16
CA VAL A 167 12.68 4.88 1.81
C VAL A 167 13.44 3.85 0.98
N LEU A 168 12.72 2.91 0.39
CA LEU A 168 13.27 1.94 -0.55
C LEU A 168 13.24 2.56 -1.95
N ASP A 169 14.41 2.94 -2.47
CA ASP A 169 14.53 3.61 -3.76
C ASP A 169 14.53 2.62 -4.91
N GLY A 170 13.40 2.45 -5.56
CA GLY A 170 13.23 1.64 -6.76
C GLY A 170 13.09 2.44 -8.05
N GLY A 171 13.53 3.71 -8.03
CA GLY A 171 13.36 4.65 -9.15
C GLY A 171 12.01 5.35 -9.14
N ALA A 172 11.66 6.03 -10.23
CA ALA A 172 10.37 6.69 -10.38
C ALA A 172 9.23 5.66 -10.49
N ALA A 173 8.12 5.92 -9.81
CA ALA A 173 6.91 5.12 -9.97
C ALA A 173 6.32 5.34 -11.37
N PRO A 174 5.95 4.28 -12.10
CA PRO A 174 5.62 4.39 -13.52
C PRO A 174 4.21 4.96 -13.78
N GLY A 175 3.31 4.90 -12.79
CA GLY A 175 1.88 5.10 -13.04
C GLY A 175 1.39 6.53 -12.95
N GLY A 176 1.85 7.32 -11.98
CA GLY A 176 1.34 8.70 -11.73
C GLY A 176 -0.13 8.79 -11.29
N MET A 177 -0.91 7.74 -11.47
CA MET A 177 -2.31 7.65 -11.10
C MET A 177 -2.52 6.58 -10.02
N ALA A 178 -3.34 6.89 -9.02
CA ALA A 178 -3.67 5.94 -7.96
C ALA A 178 -4.40 4.70 -8.50
N SER A 179 -4.45 3.62 -7.71
CA SER A 179 -5.23 2.43 -8.06
C SER A 179 -6.72 2.74 -8.19
N THR A 180 -7.40 2.06 -9.10
CA THR A 180 -8.86 2.01 -9.11
C THR A 180 -9.34 1.23 -7.89
N VAL A 181 -10.42 1.69 -7.27
CA VAL A 181 -11.01 1.07 -6.07
C VAL A 181 -12.39 0.54 -6.40
N LEU A 182 -12.55 -0.77 -6.31
CA LEU A 182 -13.79 -1.49 -6.59
C LEU A 182 -14.33 -2.11 -5.29
N ASP A 183 -15.54 -1.74 -4.93
CA ASP A 183 -16.27 -2.34 -3.80
C ASP A 183 -17.05 -3.57 -4.30
N LEU A 184 -16.79 -4.71 -3.67
CA LEU A 184 -17.45 -6.00 -3.90
C LEU A 184 -18.28 -6.46 -2.71
N THR A 185 -18.52 -5.62 -1.71
CA THR A 185 -19.27 -6.00 -0.50
C THR A 185 -20.78 -5.96 -0.71
N GLY A 186 -21.26 -5.22 -1.71
CA GLY A 186 -22.66 -5.17 -2.10
C GLY A 186 -23.05 -6.25 -3.12
N PRO A 187 -24.35 -6.33 -3.47
CA PRO A 187 -24.85 -7.26 -4.50
C PRO A 187 -24.25 -6.98 -5.88
N GLU A 188 -24.04 -5.72 -6.22
CA GLU A 188 -23.40 -5.28 -7.46
C GLU A 188 -22.04 -4.63 -7.19
N PRO A 189 -21.05 -4.83 -8.09
CA PRO A 189 -19.76 -4.16 -8.00
C PRO A 189 -19.92 -2.64 -8.14
N HIS A 190 -19.27 -1.88 -7.24
CA HIS A 190 -19.34 -0.42 -7.27
C HIS A 190 -17.95 0.22 -7.30
N VAL A 191 -17.65 1.05 -8.32
CA VAL A 191 -16.39 1.78 -8.42
C VAL A 191 -16.43 2.99 -7.49
N LEU A 192 -15.69 2.91 -6.37
CA LEU A 192 -15.58 4.00 -5.39
C LEU A 192 -14.63 5.10 -5.85
N ARG A 193 -13.62 4.74 -6.65
CA ARG A 193 -12.66 5.66 -7.23
C ARG A 193 -12.12 5.09 -8.53
N GLU A 194 -12.27 5.83 -9.62
CA GLU A 194 -11.57 5.54 -10.86
C GLU A 194 -10.09 5.98 -10.72
N GLY A 195 -9.20 5.14 -11.19
CA GLY A 195 -7.75 5.35 -11.15
C GLY A 195 -7.12 4.83 -12.44
N ALA A 196 -6.02 4.10 -12.33
CA ALA A 196 -5.28 3.58 -13.47
C ALA A 196 -6.06 2.59 -14.36
N ILE A 197 -7.19 2.06 -13.91
CA ILE A 197 -8.14 1.26 -14.70
C ILE A 197 -9.44 2.04 -14.77
N THR A 198 -9.94 2.29 -15.98
CA THR A 198 -11.21 2.98 -16.19
C THR A 198 -12.40 2.07 -15.86
N THR A 199 -13.53 2.66 -15.50
CA THR A 199 -14.76 1.90 -15.20
C THR A 199 -15.19 1.00 -16.36
N PRO A 200 -15.19 1.44 -17.63
CA PRO A 200 -15.51 0.56 -18.77
C PRO A 200 -14.56 -0.61 -18.96
N GLU A 201 -13.24 -0.42 -18.71
CA GLU A 201 -12.26 -1.51 -18.76
C GLU A 201 -12.48 -2.54 -17.65
N LEU A 202 -12.84 -2.05 -16.45
CA LEU A 202 -13.02 -2.87 -15.27
C LEU A 202 -14.30 -3.72 -15.34
N LEU A 203 -15.43 -3.10 -15.70
CA LEU A 203 -16.76 -3.72 -15.68
C LEU A 203 -17.23 -4.18 -17.07
N GLY A 204 -16.52 -3.81 -18.13
CA GLY A 204 -16.82 -4.23 -19.50
C GLY A 204 -16.50 -5.71 -19.76
N PRO A 205 -16.98 -6.25 -20.89
CA PRO A 205 -16.61 -7.61 -21.29
C PRO A 205 -15.09 -7.72 -21.44
N PRO A 206 -14.50 -8.90 -21.17
CA PRO A 206 -13.06 -9.11 -21.36
C PRO A 206 -12.70 -8.82 -22.82
N PRO A 207 -11.54 -8.17 -23.09
CA PRO A 207 -11.09 -7.94 -24.45
C PRO A 207 -11.01 -9.28 -25.19
N LEU A 208 -11.53 -9.31 -26.41
CA LEU A 208 -11.41 -10.47 -27.30
C LEU A 208 -9.91 -10.81 -27.40
N ARG A 209 -9.56 -12.04 -27.03
CA ARG A 209 -8.20 -12.53 -27.23
C ARG A 209 -7.96 -12.52 -28.74
N SER A 210 -7.08 -11.63 -29.22
CA SER A 210 -6.52 -11.76 -30.57
C SER A 210 -5.75 -13.07 -30.60
N GLY A 211 -6.27 -14.02 -31.42
CA GLY A 211 -5.66 -15.31 -31.69
C GLY A 211 -4.30 -15.19 -32.37
#